data_6cb2f7a9b393b880fa4b7687f6a33c95
#
_entry.id   6cb2f7a9b393b880fa4b7687f6a33c95
#
_cell.length_a   1.000
_cell.length_b   1.000
_cell.length_c   1.000
_cell.angle_alpha   90.00
_cell.angle_beta   90.00
_cell.angle_gamma   90.00
#
_symmetry.space_group_name_H-M   'P 1'
#
loop_
_entity.id
_entity.type
_entity.pdbx_description
1 polymer ?
#
loop_
_entity_poly.entity_id
_entity_poly.type
_entity_poly.pdbx_seq_one_letter_code
_entity_poly.pdbx_strand_id
1 'polypeptide(L)'
;MANQPRPFDRATIEEAFGLLAERAAAAGKVIEISVYGGAALILTLEARPATRDVDAVFERDATFVRAAARQVAADFGWDETWLNDGVKGFLSASDAGPEAKRLFREYPRSGTPSLRVLVATPEYLFAMKALAMRIGGAEGSQDVDDIRRLARALGIVNAKQAVAVVARYYPSEKIPAKTQLGLEEVFGPGDTTP
;
A
#
# COMPACT_ATOMS: atom_id res chain seq x y z
N MET A 1 0.61 -31.03 8.54
CA MET A 1 0.02 -29.75 8.97
C MET A 1 0.48 -28.70 7.97
N ALA A 2 -0.41 -28.14 7.17
CA ALA A 2 -0.04 -27.10 6.22
C ALA A 2 0.43 -25.87 7.02
N ASN A 3 1.66 -25.47 6.76
CA ASN A 3 2.25 -24.27 7.37
C ASN A 3 1.41 -23.08 6.90
N GLN A 4 0.60 -22.48 7.79
CA GLN A 4 -0.11 -21.25 7.43
C GLN A 4 0.93 -20.18 7.14
N PRO A 5 0.83 -19.48 6.01
CA PRO A 5 1.79 -18.43 5.67
C PRO A 5 1.83 -17.41 6.80
N ARG A 6 3.03 -17.14 7.30
CA ARG A 6 3.27 -16.20 8.39
C ARG A 6 2.84 -14.81 7.91
N PRO A 7 1.93 -14.14 8.61
CA PRO A 7 1.52 -12.80 8.21
C PRO A 7 2.71 -11.82 8.30
N PHE A 8 2.77 -10.87 7.37
CA PHE A 8 3.82 -9.85 7.33
C PHE A 8 3.48 -8.74 8.33
N ASP A 9 4.13 -8.74 9.47
CA ASP A 9 4.20 -7.59 10.37
C ASP A 9 5.30 -6.62 9.92
N ARG A 10 5.45 -5.50 10.64
CA ARG A 10 6.46 -4.49 10.30
C ARG A 10 7.88 -5.05 10.26
N ALA A 11 8.24 -5.87 11.24
CA ALA A 11 9.59 -6.42 11.33
C ALA A 11 9.89 -7.36 10.15
N THR A 12 8.94 -8.24 9.83
CA THR A 12 9.04 -9.16 8.69
C THR A 12 9.14 -8.42 7.36
N ILE A 13 8.36 -7.34 7.16
CA ILE A 13 8.44 -6.52 5.95
C ILE A 13 9.82 -5.85 5.84
N GLU A 14 10.33 -5.25 6.92
CA GLU A 14 11.64 -4.60 6.92
C GLU A 14 12.79 -5.61 6.72
N GLU A 15 12.68 -6.81 7.28
CA GLU A 15 13.61 -7.92 7.03
C GLU A 15 13.62 -8.33 5.55
N ALA A 16 12.43 -8.52 4.97
CA ALA A 16 12.28 -8.85 3.55
C ALA A 16 12.93 -7.80 2.63
N PHE A 17 12.79 -6.52 2.96
CA PHE A 17 13.46 -5.45 2.21
C PHE A 17 14.99 -5.49 2.38
N GLY A 18 15.49 -5.84 3.56
CA GLY A 18 16.92 -6.09 3.77
C GLY A 18 17.45 -7.18 2.84
N LEU A 19 16.75 -8.31 2.76
CA LEU A 19 17.12 -9.43 1.89
C LEU A 19 17.07 -9.08 0.40
N LEU A 20 16.07 -8.30 -0.03
CA LEU A 20 16.03 -7.77 -1.39
C LEU A 20 17.22 -6.87 -1.70
N ALA A 21 17.60 -6.01 -0.74
CA ALA A 21 18.75 -5.12 -0.86
C ALA A 21 20.07 -5.90 -0.98
N GLU A 22 20.24 -6.96 -0.18
CA GLU A 22 21.43 -7.84 -0.25
C GLU A 22 21.58 -8.49 -1.63
N ARG A 23 20.47 -8.98 -2.20
CA ARG A 23 20.47 -9.55 -3.56
C ARG A 23 20.77 -8.51 -4.63
N ALA A 24 20.23 -7.31 -4.49
CA ALA A 24 20.51 -6.21 -5.40
C ALA A 24 21.99 -5.81 -5.33
N ALA A 25 22.54 -5.67 -4.14
CA ALA A 25 23.97 -5.37 -3.92
C ALA A 25 24.87 -6.44 -4.53
N ALA A 26 24.57 -7.72 -4.31
CA ALA A 26 25.33 -8.85 -4.87
C ALA A 26 25.31 -8.86 -6.42
N ALA A 27 24.25 -8.33 -7.03
CA ALA A 27 24.12 -8.18 -8.47
C ALA A 27 24.66 -6.83 -9.00
N GLY A 28 25.24 -5.99 -8.14
CA GLY A 28 25.71 -4.65 -8.51
C GLY A 28 24.59 -3.70 -8.95
N LYS A 29 23.37 -3.89 -8.42
CA LYS A 29 22.16 -3.15 -8.80
C LYS A 29 21.67 -2.24 -7.69
N VAL A 30 20.98 -1.17 -8.10
CA VAL A 30 20.15 -0.33 -7.23
C VAL A 30 18.71 -0.44 -7.73
N ILE A 31 17.85 -0.99 -6.91
CA ILE A 31 16.41 -1.15 -7.20
C ILE A 31 15.59 -0.14 -6.42
N GLU A 32 14.40 0.16 -6.92
CA GLU A 32 13.46 1.08 -6.28
C GLU A 32 12.03 0.51 -6.36
N ILE A 33 11.34 0.51 -5.23
CA ILE A 33 9.95 0.05 -5.13
C ILE A 33 9.10 1.09 -4.42
N SER A 34 7.85 1.21 -4.85
CA SER A 34 6.83 2.02 -4.18
C SER A 34 5.79 1.10 -3.56
N VAL A 35 5.59 1.17 -2.24
CA VAL A 35 4.74 0.28 -1.46
C VAL A 35 3.38 0.93 -1.20
N TYR A 36 2.33 0.12 -1.31
CA TYR A 36 0.92 0.51 -1.17
C TYR A 36 0.17 -0.45 -0.23
N GLY A 37 -1.14 -0.35 -0.21
CA GLY A 37 -2.02 -1.29 0.45
C GLY A 37 -1.78 -1.47 1.94
N GLY A 38 -1.95 -2.70 2.42
CA GLY A 38 -1.79 -3.06 3.83
C GLY A 38 -0.39 -2.85 4.37
N ALA A 39 0.63 -3.15 3.57
CA ALA A 39 2.03 -2.97 3.96
C ALA A 39 2.37 -1.48 4.17
N ALA A 40 1.91 -0.58 3.31
CA ALA A 40 2.11 0.86 3.50
C ALA A 40 1.43 1.38 4.78
N LEU A 41 0.24 0.88 5.14
CA LEU A 41 -0.42 1.22 6.41
C LEU A 41 0.39 0.79 7.63
N ILE A 42 1.00 -0.41 7.59
CA ILE A 42 1.86 -0.91 8.65
C ILE A 42 3.11 -0.04 8.79
N LEU A 43 3.73 0.32 7.67
CA LEU A 43 5.00 1.05 7.65
C LEU A 43 4.84 2.52 8.06
N THR A 44 3.70 3.16 7.76
CA THR A 44 3.51 4.61 7.93
C THR A 44 2.70 5.00 9.16
N LEU A 45 1.68 4.23 9.52
CA LEU A 45 0.71 4.60 10.56
C LEU A 45 0.66 3.60 11.71
N GLU A 46 1.35 2.45 11.60
CA GLU A 46 1.23 1.32 12.55
C GLU A 46 -0.25 0.93 12.79
N ALA A 47 -1.09 1.25 11.81
CA ALA A 47 -2.54 1.17 11.93
C ALA A 47 -3.07 -0.27 11.86
N ARG A 48 -2.20 -1.24 11.62
CA ARG A 48 -2.58 -2.62 11.34
C ARG A 48 -1.45 -3.57 11.82
N PRO A 49 -1.77 -4.70 12.47
CA PRO A 49 -0.74 -5.58 13.02
C PRO A 49 0.04 -6.32 11.94
N ALA A 50 -0.62 -6.75 10.86
CA ALA A 50 0.00 -7.52 9.78
C ALA A 50 -0.80 -7.46 8.48
N THR A 51 -0.16 -7.87 7.38
CA THR A 51 -0.77 -8.07 6.06
C THR A 51 -0.42 -9.45 5.51
N ARG A 52 -1.06 -9.87 4.43
CA ARG A 52 -0.78 -11.16 3.75
C ARG A 52 0.34 -11.05 2.74
N ASP A 53 0.51 -9.87 2.17
CA ASP A 53 1.38 -9.56 1.05
C ASP A 53 1.84 -8.11 1.08
N VAL A 54 2.76 -7.79 0.19
CA VAL A 54 3.26 -6.44 -0.04
C VAL A 54 2.92 -6.02 -1.46
N ASP A 55 1.92 -5.16 -1.60
CA ASP A 55 1.59 -4.52 -2.86
C ASP A 55 2.64 -3.44 -3.19
N ALA A 56 3.30 -3.55 -4.34
CA ALA A 56 4.32 -2.59 -4.73
C ALA A 56 4.39 -2.35 -6.24
N VAL A 57 4.76 -1.15 -6.63
CA VAL A 57 5.23 -0.86 -7.99
C VAL A 57 6.74 -0.97 -8.02
N PHE A 58 7.26 -1.69 -9.01
CA PHE A 58 8.69 -1.83 -9.21
C PHE A 58 9.15 -0.73 -10.17
N GLU A 59 9.70 0.33 -9.62
CA GLU A 59 10.06 1.56 -10.36
C GLU A 59 11.29 1.36 -11.23
N ARG A 60 12.20 0.50 -10.79
CA ARG A 60 13.42 0.12 -11.51
C ARG A 60 13.62 -1.37 -11.55
N ASP A 61 14.04 -1.89 -12.71
CA ASP A 61 14.45 -3.27 -12.95
C ASP A 61 13.42 -4.30 -12.45
N ALA A 62 12.16 -4.13 -12.85
CA ALA A 62 11.04 -4.96 -12.40
C ALA A 62 11.28 -6.47 -12.59
N THR A 63 12.01 -6.86 -13.65
CA THR A 63 12.37 -8.27 -13.91
C THR A 63 13.29 -8.80 -12.81
N PHE A 64 14.31 -8.03 -12.44
CA PHE A 64 15.20 -8.39 -11.36
C PHE A 64 14.48 -8.45 -10.01
N VAL A 65 13.66 -7.43 -9.70
CA VAL A 65 12.89 -7.39 -8.44
C VAL A 65 12.02 -8.63 -8.29
N ARG A 66 11.29 -9.05 -9.33
CA ARG A 66 10.47 -10.27 -9.30
C ARG A 66 11.30 -11.52 -9.08
N ALA A 67 12.45 -11.63 -9.74
CA ALA A 67 13.34 -12.78 -9.56
C ALA A 67 13.91 -12.85 -8.15
N ALA A 68 14.38 -11.71 -7.61
CA ALA A 68 14.89 -11.61 -6.25
C ALA A 68 13.81 -11.91 -5.20
N ALA A 69 12.58 -11.41 -5.39
CA ALA A 69 11.45 -11.67 -4.51
C ALA A 69 11.11 -13.18 -4.44
N ARG A 70 11.10 -13.89 -5.57
CA ARG A 70 10.89 -15.35 -5.58
C ARG A 70 12.00 -16.10 -4.84
N GLN A 71 13.25 -15.67 -4.96
CA GLN A 71 14.34 -16.27 -4.20
C GLN A 71 14.17 -16.07 -2.70
N VAL A 72 13.77 -14.85 -2.26
CA VAL A 72 13.43 -14.59 -0.86
C VAL A 72 12.28 -15.50 -0.40
N ALA A 73 11.23 -15.62 -1.21
CA ALA A 73 10.11 -16.51 -0.90
C ALA A 73 10.56 -17.97 -0.69
N ALA A 74 11.40 -18.48 -1.59
CA ALA A 74 11.92 -19.85 -1.50
C ALA A 74 12.76 -20.10 -0.24
N ASP A 75 13.60 -19.13 0.16
CA ASP A 75 14.46 -19.25 1.34
C ASP A 75 13.66 -19.26 2.66
N PHE A 76 12.52 -18.58 2.68
CA PHE A 76 11.69 -18.43 3.89
C PHE A 76 10.40 -19.24 3.87
N GLY A 77 10.14 -19.99 2.81
CA GLY A 77 8.91 -20.77 2.65
C GLY A 77 7.65 -19.89 2.54
N TRP A 78 7.79 -18.69 1.94
CA TRP A 78 6.69 -17.78 1.68
C TRP A 78 6.03 -18.06 0.34
N ASP A 79 4.84 -17.50 0.14
CA ASP A 79 4.20 -17.49 -1.17
C ASP A 79 5.04 -16.66 -2.16
N GLU A 80 5.19 -17.14 -3.40
CA GLU A 80 5.98 -16.45 -4.43
C GLU A 80 5.42 -15.07 -4.79
N THR A 81 4.14 -14.83 -4.48
CA THR A 81 3.42 -13.56 -4.71
C THR A 81 3.43 -12.63 -3.51
N TRP A 82 4.21 -12.94 -2.46
CA TRP A 82 4.32 -12.10 -1.27
C TRP A 82 4.63 -10.62 -1.58
N LEU A 83 5.42 -10.39 -2.62
CA LEU A 83 5.67 -9.07 -3.20
C LEU A 83 5.11 -9.05 -4.62
N ASN A 84 4.05 -8.29 -4.84
CA ASN A 84 3.30 -8.29 -6.09
C ASN A 84 3.01 -6.86 -6.59
N ASP A 85 2.65 -6.73 -7.87
CA ASP A 85 2.33 -5.46 -8.51
C ASP A 85 0.85 -5.33 -8.92
N GLY A 86 -0.03 -6.05 -8.24
CA GLY A 86 -1.49 -6.03 -8.47
C GLY A 86 -2.14 -4.65 -8.28
N VAL A 87 -1.48 -3.77 -7.52
CA VAL A 87 -1.91 -2.40 -7.27
C VAL A 87 -1.94 -1.49 -8.51
N LYS A 88 -1.25 -1.85 -9.59
CA LYS A 88 -1.09 -1.01 -10.80
C LYS A 88 -2.41 -0.55 -11.43
N GLY A 89 -3.45 -1.38 -11.34
CA GLY A 89 -4.78 -1.02 -11.86
C GLY A 89 -5.49 0.11 -11.10
N PHE A 90 -4.99 0.48 -9.93
CA PHE A 90 -5.57 1.50 -9.07
C PHE A 90 -4.72 2.78 -8.98
N LEU A 91 -3.61 2.85 -9.70
CA LEU A 91 -2.74 4.03 -9.65
C LEU A 91 -3.42 5.25 -10.26
N SER A 92 -3.25 6.39 -9.60
CA SER A 92 -3.62 7.69 -10.12
C SER A 92 -2.62 8.17 -11.17
N ALA A 93 -3.05 9.06 -12.06
CA ALA A 93 -2.15 9.78 -12.96
C ALA A 93 -1.11 10.63 -12.21
N SER A 94 -1.39 10.98 -10.93
CA SER A 94 -0.51 11.74 -10.05
C SER A 94 0.45 10.88 -9.24
N ASP A 95 0.49 9.55 -9.47
CA ASP A 95 1.30 8.60 -8.68
C ASP A 95 2.79 8.96 -8.63
N ALA A 96 3.34 9.53 -9.69
CA ALA A 96 4.74 9.93 -9.74
C ALA A 96 5.08 11.19 -8.90
N GLY A 97 4.07 11.93 -8.43
CA GLY A 97 4.25 13.18 -7.69
C GLY A 97 4.56 12.99 -6.21
N PRO A 98 5.15 14.02 -5.57
CA PRO A 98 5.48 14.00 -4.15
C PRO A 98 4.24 13.96 -3.23
N GLU A 99 3.09 14.35 -3.74
CA GLU A 99 1.80 14.27 -3.05
C GLU A 99 1.31 12.82 -2.89
N ALA A 100 1.73 11.92 -3.79
CA ALA A 100 1.28 10.54 -3.81
C ALA A 100 2.18 9.63 -2.98
N LYS A 101 3.49 9.84 -2.99
CA LYS A 101 4.44 8.97 -2.30
C LYS A 101 5.68 9.70 -1.81
N ARG A 102 6.30 9.14 -0.78
CA ARG A 102 7.51 9.68 -0.16
C ARG A 102 8.50 8.57 0.12
N LEU A 103 9.78 8.92 0.23
CA LEU A 103 10.82 7.99 0.66
C LEU A 103 10.52 7.53 2.10
N PHE A 104 10.36 6.22 2.27
CA PHE A 104 10.26 5.59 3.57
C PHE A 104 11.66 5.31 4.13
N ARG A 105 12.46 4.56 3.35
CA ARG A 105 13.80 4.15 3.78
C ARG A 105 14.64 3.62 2.62
N GLU A 106 15.96 3.69 2.83
CA GLU A 106 16.95 3.02 1.99
C GLU A 106 17.57 1.83 2.74
N TYR A 107 17.93 0.79 1.98
CA TYR A 107 18.57 -0.41 2.50
C TYR A 107 19.85 -0.74 1.71
N PRO A 108 20.93 -1.21 2.39
CA PRO A 108 21.07 -1.27 3.84
C PRO A 108 20.96 0.12 4.50
N ARG A 109 20.68 0.16 5.81
CA ARG A 109 20.53 1.42 6.57
C ARG A 109 21.83 2.21 6.71
N SER A 110 22.96 1.58 6.41
CA SER A 110 24.30 2.16 6.42
C SER A 110 25.08 1.70 5.20
N GLY A 111 25.96 2.55 4.69
CA GLY A 111 26.73 2.28 3.47
C GLY A 111 25.98 2.71 2.21
N THR A 112 26.35 2.12 1.08
CA THR A 112 25.73 2.44 -0.23
C THR A 112 24.39 1.73 -0.39
N PRO A 113 23.28 2.45 -0.55
CA PRO A 113 21.98 1.84 -0.74
C PRO A 113 21.89 1.03 -2.03
N SER A 114 21.27 -0.14 -1.95
CA SER A 114 20.95 -1.00 -3.09
C SER A 114 19.44 -1.17 -3.29
N LEU A 115 18.62 -0.77 -2.29
CA LEU A 115 17.17 -0.69 -2.41
C LEU A 115 16.68 0.63 -1.82
N ARG A 116 15.84 1.34 -2.57
CA ARG A 116 15.05 2.48 -2.11
C ARG A 116 13.58 2.08 -2.03
N VAL A 117 12.97 2.32 -0.88
CA VAL A 117 11.57 2.03 -0.62
C VAL A 117 10.81 3.34 -0.46
N LEU A 118 9.90 3.62 -1.37
CA LEU A 118 8.91 4.67 -1.23
C LEU A 118 7.61 4.07 -0.68
N VAL A 119 6.82 4.90 -0.01
CA VAL A 119 5.48 4.51 0.45
C VAL A 119 4.46 5.56 0.02
N ALA A 120 3.27 5.12 -0.30
CA ALA A 120 2.16 6.01 -0.58
C ALA A 120 1.84 6.88 0.65
N THR A 121 1.52 8.15 0.42
CA THR A 121 1.08 9.05 1.49
C THR A 121 -0.26 8.59 2.08
N PRO A 122 -0.57 8.92 3.34
CA PRO A 122 -1.84 8.53 3.95
C PRO A 122 -3.07 9.01 3.16
N GLU A 123 -3.02 10.21 2.59
CA GLU A 123 -4.08 10.75 1.74
C GLU A 123 -4.26 9.92 0.46
N TYR A 124 -3.16 9.57 -0.19
CA TYR A 124 -3.22 8.75 -1.39
C TYR A 124 -3.68 7.33 -1.08
N LEU A 125 -3.19 6.73 0.01
CA LEU A 125 -3.69 5.41 0.47
C LEU A 125 -5.19 5.43 0.74
N PHE A 126 -5.69 6.50 1.37
CA PHE A 126 -7.12 6.68 1.59
C PHE A 126 -7.89 6.69 0.27
N ALA A 127 -7.44 7.50 -0.70
CA ALA A 127 -8.07 7.60 -2.01
C ALA A 127 -8.06 6.26 -2.77
N MET A 128 -6.93 5.54 -2.76
CA MET A 128 -6.81 4.21 -3.38
C MET A 128 -7.73 3.17 -2.72
N LYS A 129 -7.75 3.13 -1.38
CA LYS A 129 -8.61 2.23 -0.60
C LYS A 129 -10.09 2.51 -0.84
N ALA A 130 -10.49 3.78 -0.86
CA ALA A 130 -11.86 4.17 -1.17
C ALA A 130 -12.29 3.74 -2.58
N LEU A 131 -11.41 3.90 -3.58
CA LEU A 131 -11.68 3.48 -4.97
C LEU A 131 -11.80 1.97 -5.10
N ALA A 132 -10.93 1.21 -4.42
CA ALA A 132 -10.87 -0.25 -4.46
C ALA A 132 -11.84 -0.94 -3.49
N MET A 133 -12.53 -0.18 -2.63
CA MET A 133 -13.37 -0.70 -1.56
C MET A 133 -14.36 -1.74 -2.05
N ARG A 134 -14.38 -2.87 -1.37
CA ARG A 134 -15.36 -3.94 -1.53
C ARG A 134 -16.46 -3.77 -0.49
N ILE A 135 -17.70 -4.06 -0.89
CA ILE A 135 -18.87 -3.97 0.00
C ILE A 135 -19.25 -5.40 0.41
N GLY A 136 -19.33 -5.63 1.72
CA GLY A 136 -19.73 -6.93 2.29
C GLY A 136 -18.60 -7.95 2.40
N GLY A 137 -18.84 -8.98 3.23
CA GLY A 137 -17.87 -10.03 3.51
C GLY A 137 -16.68 -9.60 4.37
N ALA A 138 -15.79 -10.56 4.71
CA ALA A 138 -14.63 -10.31 5.56
C ALA A 138 -13.63 -9.31 4.96
N GLU A 139 -13.45 -9.36 3.64
CA GLU A 139 -12.55 -8.45 2.93
C GLU A 139 -13.11 -7.01 2.87
N GLY A 140 -14.43 -6.86 2.67
CA GLY A 140 -15.09 -5.56 2.75
C GLY A 140 -15.00 -4.95 4.14
N SER A 141 -15.15 -5.73 5.20
CA SER A 141 -14.96 -5.27 6.58
C SER A 141 -13.55 -4.76 6.82
N GLN A 142 -12.53 -5.44 6.28
CA GLN A 142 -11.15 -5.01 6.40
C GLN A 142 -10.87 -3.70 5.63
N ASP A 143 -11.44 -3.54 4.42
CA ASP A 143 -11.30 -2.32 3.65
C ASP A 143 -11.96 -1.13 4.39
N VAL A 144 -13.12 -1.32 4.98
CA VAL A 144 -13.80 -0.31 5.82
C VAL A 144 -12.97 0.06 7.04
N ASP A 145 -12.38 -0.91 7.74
CA ASP A 145 -11.52 -0.65 8.89
C ASP A 145 -10.28 0.15 8.51
N ASP A 146 -9.64 -0.18 7.40
CA ASP A 146 -8.49 0.56 6.88
C ASP A 146 -8.88 2.01 6.53
N ILE A 147 -10.04 2.21 5.87
CA ILE A 147 -10.58 3.54 5.55
C ILE A 147 -10.83 4.34 6.84
N ARG A 148 -11.47 3.75 7.86
CA ARG A 148 -11.72 4.43 9.13
C ARG A 148 -10.44 4.82 9.87
N ARG A 149 -9.40 3.99 9.81
CA ARG A 149 -8.09 4.27 10.42
C ARG A 149 -7.40 5.44 9.71
N LEU A 150 -7.38 5.41 8.38
CA LEU A 150 -6.84 6.50 7.56
C LEU A 150 -7.62 7.78 7.78
N ALA A 151 -8.95 7.72 7.80
CA ALA A 151 -9.79 8.88 8.04
C ALA A 151 -9.50 9.56 9.40
N ARG A 152 -9.34 8.76 10.46
CA ARG A 152 -8.95 9.28 11.78
C ARG A 152 -7.59 9.97 11.74
N ALA A 153 -6.60 9.37 11.09
CA ALA A 153 -5.27 9.94 10.96
C ALA A 153 -5.25 11.24 10.15
N LEU A 154 -6.18 11.39 9.21
CA LEU A 154 -6.32 12.56 8.32
C LEU A 154 -7.31 13.61 8.82
N GLY A 155 -8.02 13.36 9.92
CA GLY A 155 -9.06 14.24 10.41
C GLY A 155 -10.30 14.32 9.51
N ILE A 156 -10.58 13.27 8.73
CA ILE A 156 -11.77 13.17 7.87
C ILE A 156 -12.95 12.72 8.74
N VAL A 157 -13.97 13.54 8.84
CA VAL A 157 -15.11 13.31 9.74
C VAL A 157 -16.44 13.07 9.02
N ASN A 158 -16.51 13.28 7.70
CA ASN A 158 -17.73 13.08 6.92
C ASN A 158 -17.46 12.66 5.47
N ALA A 159 -18.50 12.16 4.80
CA ALA A 159 -18.41 11.68 3.42
C ALA A 159 -17.97 12.76 2.43
N LYS A 160 -18.39 14.02 2.62
CA LYS A 160 -18.01 15.14 1.74
C LYS A 160 -16.51 15.37 1.74
N GLN A 161 -15.89 15.38 2.92
CA GLN A 161 -14.43 15.47 3.05
C GLN A 161 -13.74 14.25 2.47
N ALA A 162 -14.27 13.06 2.70
CA ALA A 162 -13.76 11.82 2.15
C ALA A 162 -13.72 11.84 0.63
N VAL A 163 -14.83 12.21 -0.02
CA VAL A 163 -14.90 12.34 -1.50
C VAL A 163 -13.94 13.41 -2.00
N ALA A 164 -13.78 14.54 -1.29
CA ALA A 164 -12.84 15.59 -1.67
C ALA A 164 -11.38 15.12 -1.65
N VAL A 165 -10.99 14.24 -0.72
CA VAL A 165 -9.65 13.62 -0.73
C VAL A 165 -9.50 12.70 -1.94
N VAL A 166 -10.49 11.86 -2.25
CA VAL A 166 -10.45 10.99 -3.43
C VAL A 166 -10.31 11.81 -4.73
N ALA A 167 -11.07 12.91 -4.84
CA ALA A 167 -11.08 13.77 -6.02
C ALA A 167 -9.74 14.49 -6.28
N ARG A 168 -8.86 14.60 -5.28
CA ARG A 168 -7.49 15.14 -5.49
C ARG A 168 -6.61 14.23 -6.35
N TYR A 169 -6.87 12.92 -6.31
CA TYR A 169 -6.06 11.91 -7.01
C TYR A 169 -6.76 11.33 -8.23
N TYR A 170 -8.09 11.28 -8.23
CA TYR A 170 -8.88 10.66 -9.30
C TYR A 170 -9.89 11.64 -9.86
N PRO A 171 -9.91 11.87 -11.18
CA PRO A 171 -10.94 12.69 -11.82
C PRO A 171 -12.35 12.16 -11.48
N SER A 172 -13.29 13.07 -11.28
CA SER A 172 -14.65 12.74 -10.82
C SER A 172 -15.36 11.68 -11.68
N GLU A 173 -15.13 11.70 -13.00
CA GLU A 173 -15.65 10.73 -13.96
C GLU A 173 -15.06 9.32 -13.80
N LYS A 174 -13.93 9.19 -13.10
CA LYS A 174 -13.28 7.91 -12.78
C LYS A 174 -13.63 7.38 -11.39
N ILE A 175 -14.37 8.16 -10.60
CA ILE A 175 -14.83 7.72 -9.27
C ILE A 175 -16.14 6.97 -9.43
N PRO A 176 -16.18 5.65 -9.22
CA PRO A 176 -17.41 4.88 -9.35
C PRO A 176 -18.47 5.33 -8.34
N ALA A 177 -19.74 5.29 -8.71
CA ALA A 177 -20.85 5.60 -7.79
C ALA A 177 -20.81 4.74 -6.51
N LYS A 178 -20.37 3.48 -6.61
CA LYS A 178 -20.16 2.61 -5.45
C LYS A 178 -19.21 3.20 -4.39
N THR A 179 -18.21 3.98 -4.83
CA THR A 179 -17.24 4.61 -3.93
C THR A 179 -17.91 5.69 -3.10
N GLN A 180 -18.74 6.54 -3.73
CA GLN A 180 -19.50 7.58 -3.03
C GLN A 180 -20.47 6.96 -2.02
N LEU A 181 -21.28 5.99 -2.47
CA LEU A 181 -22.22 5.28 -1.58
C LEU A 181 -21.52 4.57 -0.43
N GLY A 182 -20.39 3.91 -0.69
CA GLY A 182 -19.63 3.25 0.35
C GLY A 182 -19.02 4.23 1.37
N LEU A 183 -18.57 5.41 0.94
CA LEU A 183 -18.10 6.45 1.85
C LEU A 183 -19.25 7.06 2.67
N GLU A 184 -20.44 7.24 2.08
CA GLU A 184 -21.64 7.64 2.80
C GLU A 184 -22.06 6.61 3.85
N GLU A 185 -21.94 5.32 3.54
CA GLU A 185 -22.20 4.22 4.50
C GLU A 185 -21.18 4.23 5.66
N VAL A 186 -19.89 4.47 5.36
CA VAL A 186 -18.80 4.48 6.36
C VAL A 186 -18.92 5.68 7.33
N PHE A 187 -19.29 6.86 6.83
CA PHE A 187 -19.30 8.12 7.59
C PHE A 187 -20.69 8.62 7.97
N GLY A 188 -21.74 7.98 7.47
CA GLY A 188 -23.11 8.48 7.56
C GLY A 188 -23.39 9.58 6.52
N PRO A 189 -24.68 9.91 6.28
CA PRO A 189 -25.05 11.03 5.43
C PRO A 189 -24.42 12.30 6.01
N GLY A 190 -23.58 12.96 5.21
CA GLY A 190 -22.99 14.23 5.63
C GLY A 190 -24.10 15.21 5.97
N ASP A 191 -23.93 15.95 7.09
CA ASP A 191 -24.84 17.04 7.44
C ASP A 191 -24.99 17.99 6.24
N THR A 192 -26.12 17.87 5.57
CA THR A 192 -26.59 18.83 4.57
C THR A 192 -27.24 19.98 5.31
N THR A 193 -26.48 20.67 6.16
CA THR A 193 -26.94 21.94 6.67
C THR A 193 -26.47 23.01 5.69
N PRO A 194 -27.40 23.83 5.14
CA PRO A 194 -27.12 24.85 4.15
C PRO A 194 -26.30 25.99 4.72
#